data_0f98974d39c797daf268e6de1351324e
#
_entry.id   0f98974d39c797daf268e6de1351324e
#
_cell.length_a   1.000
_cell.length_b   1.000
_cell.length_c   1.000
_cell.angle_alpha   90.00
_cell.angle_beta   90.00
_cell.angle_gamma   90.00
#
_symmetry.space_group_name_H-M   'P 1'
#
loop_
_entity.id
_entity.type
_entity.pdbx_description
1 polymer ?
#
loop_
_entity_poly.entity_id
_entity_poly.type
_entity_poly.pdbx_seq_one_letter_code
_entity_poly.pdbx_strand_id
1 'polypeptide(L)'
;MNAQPWFNSYPDFVNATINLNRYENIVNIFDESVAKYGNKVAYKNMDVTLTFNEVNAYVDALVWFFQNKTSLKKGDRIALQMPNLLQFPITIFACLKAGLVIVNTNPLYTSEEMRHQYKDSGAKAIIILENFASNLESILGDTQIETVITTTIGDMLGMVKGAITNFVVRNVKKMVPSYTISHAIPLKKILGEHKSKKGVSVEITSNDLAFLQYTGGTTGVSKGASLSHGNLCANVQQVEEWIHPLFKDGEDTIITALPMYHIFALTANCIVFFRYGAVNVLITNPRDMKAFCKDLKKNPFSIITGVNTLFNGLLNQEAFRNLDFTKLKISLGGGMAVQDVVAERWEKLTNSPLLEAYGLSETSPAATINPINGTHRRGSIGLPLPNTEIKLFDDNGNEVAVGQPGEIGIKGPQVMKGYWNRPDETAKCMLGDFFLTGDIGVLEEDGFFKIVDRKKEMILVSGFNVYPNEVEKAIAENPKVLEVGVRGEKNPDGTEFVKAFVVRKDPTLTENEVIEASRKLLTGYKVPREVVFRDELPKSNVGKILRRLLS
;
A
#
# COMPACT_ATOMS: atom_id res chain seq x y z
N MET A 1 -13.46 26.92 12.00
CA MET A 1 -13.57 25.48 12.22
C MET A 1 -13.80 25.29 13.72
N ASN A 2 -14.80 24.50 14.14
CA ASN A 2 -14.93 24.13 15.54
C ASN A 2 -13.65 23.39 15.94
N ALA A 3 -13.15 23.65 17.17
CA ALA A 3 -11.95 22.98 17.66
C ALA A 3 -12.22 21.48 17.74
N GLN A 4 -11.54 20.71 16.90
CA GLN A 4 -11.63 19.25 16.91
C GLN A 4 -10.82 18.71 18.09
N PRO A 5 -11.28 17.65 18.79
CA PRO A 5 -10.63 17.17 20.01
C PRO A 5 -9.16 16.77 19.80
N TRP A 6 -8.79 16.27 18.64
CA TRP A 6 -7.43 15.83 18.34
C TRP A 6 -6.42 16.95 18.14
N PHE A 7 -6.84 18.22 17.92
CA PHE A 7 -5.89 19.33 17.75
C PHE A 7 -5.07 19.61 19.00
N ASN A 8 -5.59 19.28 20.18
CA ASN A 8 -4.85 19.41 21.45
C ASN A 8 -3.69 18.40 21.56
N SER A 9 -3.72 17.33 20.79
CA SER A 9 -2.71 16.27 20.78
C SER A 9 -1.80 16.31 19.55
N TYR A 10 -1.97 17.32 18.70
CA TYR A 10 -1.05 17.54 17.57
C TYR A 10 0.35 17.89 18.08
N PRO A 11 1.42 17.38 17.44
CA PRO A 11 2.76 17.94 17.65
C PRO A 11 2.78 19.43 17.35
N ASP A 12 3.54 20.22 18.14
CA ASP A 12 3.60 21.69 18.01
C ASP A 12 4.04 22.17 16.60
N PHE A 13 4.75 21.32 15.87
CA PHE A 13 5.23 21.63 14.52
C PHE A 13 4.21 21.31 13.42
N VAL A 14 3.08 20.68 13.74
CA VAL A 14 2.04 20.29 12.76
C VAL A 14 0.95 21.34 12.70
N ASN A 15 0.76 21.93 11.53
CA ASN A 15 -0.36 22.83 11.29
C ASN A 15 -1.65 22.02 11.04
N ALA A 16 -2.79 22.51 11.53
CA ALA A 16 -4.09 21.88 11.29
C ALA A 16 -4.53 21.92 9.82
N THR A 17 -3.89 22.73 9.00
CA THR A 17 -4.22 22.92 7.58
C THR A 17 -2.96 22.96 6.72
N ILE A 18 -3.11 22.49 5.46
CA ILE A 18 -2.09 22.57 4.41
C ILE A 18 -2.49 23.56 3.33
N ASN A 19 -1.53 23.97 2.51
CA ASN A 19 -1.80 24.81 1.34
C ASN A 19 -2.16 23.97 0.12
N LEU A 20 -3.44 23.75 -0.12
CA LEU A 20 -3.94 22.94 -1.23
C LEU A 20 -3.56 23.48 -2.63
N ASN A 21 -3.13 24.75 -2.74
CA ASN A 21 -2.73 25.38 -4.00
C ASN A 21 -1.21 25.27 -4.26
N ARG A 22 -0.44 24.61 -3.40
CA ARG A 22 1.02 24.49 -3.57
C ARG A 22 1.40 23.65 -4.80
N TYR A 23 0.67 22.55 -5.02
CA TYR A 23 0.85 21.66 -6.16
C TYR A 23 -0.49 21.45 -6.85
N GLU A 24 -0.58 21.82 -8.11
CA GLU A 24 -1.77 21.57 -8.90
C GLU A 24 -1.89 20.08 -9.30
N ASN A 25 -0.74 19.44 -9.53
CA ASN A 25 -0.69 18.05 -9.96
C ASN A 25 0.64 17.37 -9.54
N ILE A 26 0.68 16.04 -9.62
CA ILE A 26 1.87 15.26 -9.25
C ILE A 26 3.08 15.53 -10.14
N VAL A 27 2.87 16.00 -11.39
CA VAL A 27 3.97 16.34 -12.29
C VAL A 27 4.74 17.56 -11.78
N ASN A 28 4.08 18.51 -11.11
CA ASN A 28 4.77 19.64 -10.46
C ASN A 28 5.75 19.14 -9.38
N ILE A 29 5.34 18.15 -8.57
CA ILE A 29 6.21 17.53 -7.55
C ILE A 29 7.41 16.83 -8.23
N PHE A 30 7.15 16.11 -9.32
CA PHE A 30 8.20 15.43 -10.08
C PHE A 30 9.22 16.42 -10.65
N ASP A 31 8.76 17.43 -11.39
CA ASP A 31 9.62 18.40 -12.07
C ASP A 31 10.44 19.24 -11.05
N GLU A 32 9.82 19.67 -9.93
CA GLU A 32 10.51 20.37 -8.83
C GLU A 32 11.61 19.48 -8.22
N SER A 33 11.32 18.20 -7.98
CA SER A 33 12.29 17.25 -7.41
C SER A 33 13.47 16.99 -8.35
N VAL A 34 13.20 16.83 -9.65
CA VAL A 34 14.25 16.69 -10.68
C VAL A 34 15.12 17.93 -10.75
N ALA A 35 14.52 19.13 -10.75
CA ALA A 35 15.26 20.39 -10.77
C ALA A 35 16.16 20.55 -9.52
N LYS A 36 15.65 20.15 -8.35
CA LYS A 36 16.35 20.31 -7.08
C LYS A 36 17.44 19.27 -6.85
N TYR A 37 17.21 18.02 -7.22
CA TYR A 37 18.11 16.91 -6.83
C TYR A 37 18.90 16.31 -8.01
N GLY A 38 18.59 16.64 -9.23
CA GLY A 38 19.22 16.28 -10.51
C GLY A 38 20.21 15.10 -10.50
N ASN A 39 21.43 15.32 -10.04
CA ASN A 39 22.52 14.34 -10.04
C ASN A 39 22.52 13.39 -8.82
N LYS A 40 21.64 13.60 -7.83
CA LYS A 40 21.51 12.66 -6.72
C LYS A 40 20.84 11.37 -7.18
N VAL A 41 21.13 10.26 -6.48
CA VAL A 41 20.48 8.97 -6.73
C VAL A 41 19.02 9.05 -6.26
N ALA A 42 18.08 8.73 -7.15
CA ALA A 42 16.65 8.64 -6.85
C ALA A 42 16.22 7.21 -6.50
N TYR A 43 16.64 6.25 -7.31
CA TYR A 43 16.25 4.85 -7.15
C TYR A 43 17.45 3.92 -7.18
N LYS A 44 17.34 2.83 -6.41
CA LYS A 44 18.29 1.72 -6.40
C LYS A 44 17.53 0.39 -6.42
N ASN A 45 17.96 -0.52 -7.29
CA ASN A 45 17.42 -1.88 -7.36
C ASN A 45 18.51 -2.84 -7.83
N MET A 46 18.67 -3.97 -7.15
CA MET A 46 19.67 -4.98 -7.52
C MET A 46 21.06 -4.39 -7.82
N ASP A 47 21.58 -3.52 -6.94
CA ASP A 47 22.87 -2.82 -7.06
C ASP A 47 23.01 -1.88 -8.29
N VAL A 48 21.92 -1.55 -8.98
CA VAL A 48 21.90 -0.51 -10.03
C VAL A 48 21.18 0.71 -9.50
N THR A 49 21.72 1.88 -9.81
CA THR A 49 21.19 3.19 -9.39
C THR A 49 20.73 3.99 -10.60
N LEU A 50 19.73 4.84 -10.37
CA LEU A 50 19.30 5.89 -11.29
C LEU A 50 19.28 7.22 -10.54
N THR A 51 19.86 8.26 -11.14
CA THR A 51 19.74 9.64 -10.66
C THR A 51 18.39 10.24 -11.06
N PHE A 52 18.00 11.35 -10.40
CA PHE A 52 16.79 12.09 -10.79
C PHE A 52 16.82 12.52 -12.25
N ASN A 53 17.97 12.98 -12.75
CA ASN A 53 18.15 13.35 -14.17
C ASN A 53 17.99 12.14 -15.12
N GLU A 54 18.50 10.98 -14.76
CA GLU A 54 18.33 9.76 -15.57
C GLU A 54 16.88 9.29 -15.57
N VAL A 55 16.19 9.36 -14.42
CA VAL A 55 14.74 9.07 -14.35
C VAL A 55 13.98 10.02 -15.26
N ASN A 56 14.26 11.34 -15.22
CA ASN A 56 13.61 12.32 -16.08
C ASN A 56 13.87 12.05 -17.57
N ALA A 57 15.09 11.70 -17.95
CA ALA A 57 15.41 11.38 -19.34
C ALA A 57 14.61 10.16 -19.86
N TYR A 58 14.41 9.14 -19.03
CA TYR A 58 13.57 7.99 -19.39
C TYR A 58 12.08 8.33 -19.39
N VAL A 59 11.63 9.16 -18.46
CA VAL A 59 10.25 9.68 -18.42
C VAL A 59 9.95 10.45 -19.72
N ASP A 60 10.80 11.40 -20.09
CA ASP A 60 10.64 12.19 -21.32
C ASP A 60 10.62 11.32 -22.58
N ALA A 61 11.49 10.31 -22.67
CA ALA A 61 11.51 9.34 -23.77
C ALA A 61 10.17 8.59 -23.91
N LEU A 62 9.62 8.16 -22.79
CA LEU A 62 8.36 7.40 -22.77
C LEU A 62 7.16 8.31 -23.05
N VAL A 63 7.14 9.54 -22.53
CA VAL A 63 6.13 10.57 -22.88
C VAL A 63 6.13 10.83 -24.37
N TRP A 64 7.32 11.07 -24.96
CA TRP A 64 7.45 11.25 -26.40
C TRP A 64 6.90 10.07 -27.19
N PHE A 65 7.20 8.84 -26.76
CA PHE A 65 6.68 7.63 -27.39
C PHE A 65 5.15 7.57 -27.34
N PHE A 66 4.54 7.81 -26.19
CA PHE A 66 3.07 7.84 -26.06
C PHE A 66 2.45 8.84 -27.04
N GLN A 67 3.01 10.03 -27.13
CA GLN A 67 2.46 11.11 -27.96
C GLN A 67 2.67 10.91 -29.47
N ASN A 68 3.73 10.22 -29.89
CA ASN A 68 4.12 10.16 -31.30
C ASN A 68 4.00 8.76 -31.93
N LYS A 69 3.87 7.71 -31.13
CA LYS A 69 3.88 6.32 -31.59
C LYS A 69 2.65 5.53 -31.16
N THR A 70 1.73 6.14 -30.44
CA THR A 70 0.47 5.52 -30.00
C THR A 70 -0.73 6.41 -30.29
N SER A 71 -1.94 5.86 -30.16
CA SER A 71 -3.20 6.60 -30.24
C SER A 71 -3.62 7.25 -28.92
N LEU A 72 -2.83 7.08 -27.85
CA LEU A 72 -3.15 7.52 -26.50
C LEU A 72 -3.29 9.04 -26.39
N LYS A 73 -4.30 9.48 -25.66
CA LYS A 73 -4.60 10.88 -25.38
C LYS A 73 -4.80 11.11 -23.90
N LYS A 74 -4.70 12.37 -23.45
CA LYS A 74 -5.04 12.77 -22.08
C LYS A 74 -6.37 12.13 -21.64
N GLY A 75 -6.38 11.55 -20.45
CA GLY A 75 -7.53 10.85 -19.87
C GLY A 75 -7.68 9.38 -20.28
N ASP A 76 -6.90 8.88 -21.25
CA ASP A 76 -6.90 7.45 -21.55
C ASP A 76 -6.24 6.64 -20.43
N ARG A 77 -6.76 5.43 -20.20
CA ARG A 77 -6.29 4.54 -19.13
C ARG A 77 -5.20 3.63 -19.64
N ILE A 78 -4.14 3.51 -18.84
CA ILE A 78 -3.02 2.62 -19.09
C ILE A 78 -2.77 1.71 -17.87
N ALA A 79 -2.76 0.39 -18.08
CA ALA A 79 -2.47 -0.56 -17.02
C ALA A 79 -0.97 -0.69 -16.78
N LEU A 80 -0.55 -0.75 -15.51
CA LEU A 80 0.83 -1.04 -15.10
C LEU A 80 0.85 -2.32 -14.28
N GLN A 81 1.52 -3.38 -14.78
CA GLN A 81 1.54 -4.70 -14.16
C GLN A 81 2.97 -5.23 -14.02
N MET A 82 3.65 -4.82 -12.97
CA MET A 82 5.00 -5.29 -12.61
C MET A 82 5.29 -5.10 -11.12
N PRO A 83 6.23 -5.85 -10.54
CA PRO A 83 6.70 -5.62 -9.16
C PRO A 83 7.60 -4.38 -9.07
N ASN A 84 8.18 -4.15 -7.87
CA ASN A 84 9.14 -3.08 -7.65
C ASN A 84 10.41 -3.29 -8.47
N LEU A 85 10.49 -2.58 -9.59
CA LEU A 85 11.62 -2.54 -10.52
C LEU A 85 11.93 -1.08 -10.86
N LEU A 86 13.13 -0.78 -11.38
CA LEU A 86 13.50 0.59 -11.79
C LEU A 86 12.56 1.18 -12.85
N GLN A 87 11.96 0.33 -13.68
CA GLN A 87 10.98 0.72 -14.69
C GLN A 87 9.69 1.26 -14.09
N PHE A 88 9.29 0.76 -12.90
CA PHE A 88 7.97 1.09 -12.33
C PHE A 88 7.81 2.60 -12.08
N PRO A 89 8.68 3.29 -11.31
CA PRO A 89 8.55 4.72 -11.11
C PRO A 89 8.69 5.53 -12.40
N ILE A 90 9.54 5.11 -13.34
CA ILE A 90 9.67 5.74 -14.65
C ILE A 90 8.32 5.71 -15.38
N THR A 91 7.65 4.56 -15.40
CA THR A 91 6.36 4.40 -16.09
C THR A 91 5.25 5.20 -15.40
N ILE A 92 5.24 5.27 -14.06
CA ILE A 92 4.30 6.10 -13.30
C ILE A 92 4.43 7.57 -13.74
N PHE A 93 5.61 8.16 -13.59
CA PHE A 93 5.79 9.57 -13.88
C PHE A 93 5.59 9.89 -15.37
N ALA A 94 5.97 8.98 -16.27
CA ALA A 94 5.73 9.16 -17.70
C ALA A 94 4.24 9.15 -18.06
N CYS A 95 3.46 8.23 -17.50
CA CYS A 95 2.02 8.18 -17.71
C CYS A 95 1.34 9.46 -17.18
N LEU A 96 1.68 9.88 -15.95
CA LEU A 96 1.14 11.11 -15.36
C LEU A 96 1.52 12.34 -16.19
N LYS A 97 2.79 12.46 -16.63
CA LYS A 97 3.28 13.58 -17.45
C LYS A 97 2.64 13.62 -18.84
N ALA A 98 2.23 12.46 -19.36
CA ALA A 98 1.46 12.36 -20.61
C ALA A 98 -0.05 12.61 -20.41
N GLY A 99 -0.50 12.86 -19.18
CA GLY A 99 -1.91 13.05 -18.83
C GLY A 99 -2.75 11.78 -18.88
N LEU A 100 -2.11 10.60 -18.79
CA LEU A 100 -2.79 9.30 -18.78
C LEU A 100 -3.24 8.92 -17.37
N VAL A 101 -4.34 8.19 -17.28
CA VAL A 101 -4.87 7.64 -16.02
C VAL A 101 -4.30 6.24 -15.80
N ILE A 102 -3.59 6.05 -14.70
CA ILE A 102 -2.92 4.78 -14.40
C ILE A 102 -3.91 3.81 -13.74
N VAL A 103 -3.93 2.59 -14.25
CA VAL A 103 -4.62 1.44 -13.66
C VAL A 103 -3.56 0.52 -13.06
N ASN A 104 -3.27 0.70 -11.77
CA ASN A 104 -2.33 -0.17 -11.08
C ASN A 104 -2.86 -1.59 -10.98
N THR A 105 -2.11 -2.54 -11.50
CA THR A 105 -2.52 -3.95 -11.56
C THR A 105 -1.56 -4.82 -10.76
N ASN A 106 -2.14 -5.65 -9.90
CA ASN A 106 -1.38 -6.66 -9.18
C ASN A 106 -0.73 -7.66 -10.16
N PRO A 107 0.60 -7.83 -10.15
CA PRO A 107 1.28 -8.77 -11.04
C PRO A 107 0.81 -10.21 -10.94
N LEU A 108 0.28 -10.61 -9.77
CA LEU A 108 -0.15 -11.97 -9.51
C LEU A 108 -1.64 -12.23 -9.81
N TYR A 109 -2.33 -11.28 -10.44
CA TYR A 109 -3.72 -11.50 -10.87
C TYR A 109 -3.81 -12.63 -11.89
N THR A 110 -4.86 -13.43 -11.74
CA THR A 110 -5.28 -14.41 -12.72
C THR A 110 -5.78 -13.72 -14.00
N SER A 111 -5.89 -14.47 -15.10
CA SER A 111 -6.45 -13.95 -16.35
C SER A 111 -7.85 -13.38 -16.15
N GLU A 112 -8.69 -13.99 -15.29
CA GLU A 112 -10.06 -13.49 -15.00
C GLU A 112 -10.05 -12.16 -14.25
N GLU A 113 -9.20 -12.01 -13.24
CA GLU A 113 -9.05 -10.76 -12.49
C GLU A 113 -8.51 -9.64 -13.39
N MET A 114 -7.56 -9.96 -14.28
CA MET A 114 -7.05 -9.03 -15.29
C MET A 114 -8.15 -8.64 -16.29
N ARG A 115 -8.91 -9.61 -16.81
CA ARG A 115 -10.01 -9.38 -17.74
C ARG A 115 -11.04 -8.44 -17.14
N HIS A 116 -11.45 -8.71 -15.89
CA HIS A 116 -12.38 -7.84 -15.19
C HIS A 116 -11.83 -6.42 -15.07
N GLN A 117 -10.63 -6.25 -14.56
CA GLN A 117 -10.03 -4.94 -14.32
C GLN A 117 -9.84 -4.13 -15.62
N TYR A 118 -9.39 -4.78 -16.69
CA TYR A 118 -9.10 -4.07 -17.95
C TYR A 118 -10.39 -3.72 -18.72
N LYS A 119 -11.41 -4.56 -18.65
CA LYS A 119 -12.74 -4.23 -19.19
C LYS A 119 -13.41 -3.09 -18.42
N ASP A 120 -13.43 -3.16 -17.09
CA ASP A 120 -14.07 -2.18 -16.22
C ASP A 120 -13.39 -0.81 -16.32
N SER A 121 -12.05 -0.78 -16.30
CA SER A 121 -11.28 0.46 -16.47
C SER A 121 -11.33 1.03 -17.88
N GLY A 122 -11.57 0.20 -18.89
CA GLY A 122 -11.44 0.55 -20.30
C GLY A 122 -9.99 0.93 -20.65
N ALA A 123 -9.00 0.21 -20.11
CA ALA A 123 -7.59 0.44 -20.41
C ALA A 123 -7.31 0.23 -21.90
N LYS A 124 -6.63 1.22 -22.53
CA LYS A 124 -6.24 1.19 -23.95
C LYS A 124 -4.80 0.75 -24.16
N ALA A 125 -3.99 0.79 -23.11
CA ALA A 125 -2.60 0.38 -23.15
C ALA A 125 -2.22 -0.38 -21.88
N ILE A 126 -1.14 -1.15 -21.97
CA ILE A 126 -0.55 -1.85 -20.84
C ILE A 126 0.97 -1.84 -20.91
N ILE A 127 1.62 -1.65 -19.75
CA ILE A 127 3.03 -1.97 -19.55
C ILE A 127 3.10 -3.14 -18.58
N ILE A 128 3.60 -4.29 -19.07
CA ILE A 128 3.53 -5.56 -18.35
C ILE A 128 4.89 -6.23 -18.27
N LEU A 129 5.22 -6.81 -17.11
CA LEU A 129 6.36 -7.71 -17.00
C LEU A 129 6.07 -9.01 -17.76
N GLU A 130 7.02 -9.44 -18.60
CA GLU A 130 6.87 -10.61 -19.49
C GLU A 130 6.44 -11.91 -18.79
N ASN A 131 6.76 -12.03 -17.49
CA ASN A 131 6.34 -13.15 -16.66
C ASN A 131 4.82 -13.38 -16.64
N PHE A 132 4.06 -12.35 -16.93
CA PHE A 132 2.58 -12.35 -16.89
C PHE A 132 1.95 -12.13 -18.28
N ALA A 133 2.76 -12.06 -19.32
CA ALA A 133 2.30 -11.76 -20.68
C ALA A 133 1.41 -12.89 -21.26
N SER A 134 1.62 -14.14 -20.87
CA SER A 134 0.75 -15.26 -21.28
C SER A 134 -0.68 -15.13 -20.73
N ASN A 135 -0.84 -14.60 -19.49
CA ASN A 135 -2.16 -14.31 -18.96
C ASN A 135 -2.84 -13.18 -19.75
N LEU A 136 -2.08 -12.14 -20.14
CA LEU A 136 -2.59 -11.07 -20.98
C LEU A 136 -3.02 -11.59 -22.35
N GLU A 137 -2.18 -12.40 -22.99
CA GLU A 137 -2.48 -12.98 -24.31
C GLU A 137 -3.85 -13.67 -24.34
N SER A 138 -4.15 -14.44 -23.28
CA SER A 138 -5.40 -15.20 -23.20
C SER A 138 -6.67 -14.34 -23.10
N ILE A 139 -6.55 -13.05 -22.78
CA ILE A 139 -7.67 -12.13 -22.57
C ILE A 139 -7.64 -10.89 -23.46
N LEU A 140 -6.55 -10.70 -24.22
CA LEU A 140 -6.30 -9.46 -24.96
C LEU A 140 -7.46 -9.13 -25.93
N GLY A 141 -7.99 -10.14 -26.63
CA GLY A 141 -9.14 -9.99 -27.53
C GLY A 141 -10.44 -9.58 -26.84
N ASP A 142 -10.53 -9.71 -25.52
CA ASP A 142 -11.69 -9.32 -24.72
C ASP A 142 -11.60 -7.89 -24.18
N THR A 143 -10.49 -7.19 -24.40
CA THR A 143 -10.18 -5.87 -23.83
C THR A 143 -10.11 -4.79 -24.90
N GLN A 144 -9.98 -3.52 -24.48
CA GLN A 144 -9.75 -2.38 -25.38
C GLN A 144 -8.24 -2.05 -25.51
N ILE A 145 -7.36 -2.95 -25.06
CA ILE A 145 -5.91 -2.71 -25.09
C ILE A 145 -5.39 -2.82 -26.53
N GLU A 146 -4.97 -1.70 -27.09
CA GLU A 146 -4.36 -1.58 -28.41
C GLU A 146 -2.83 -1.53 -28.37
N THR A 147 -2.27 -0.93 -27.29
CA THR A 147 -0.82 -0.78 -27.11
C THR A 147 -0.33 -1.69 -26.00
N VAL A 148 0.51 -2.66 -26.36
CA VAL A 148 1.14 -3.58 -25.41
C VAL A 148 2.65 -3.28 -25.34
N ILE A 149 3.13 -2.92 -24.15
CA ILE A 149 4.54 -2.69 -23.87
C ILE A 149 5.00 -3.75 -22.88
N THR A 150 6.00 -4.54 -23.26
CA THR A 150 6.57 -5.57 -22.39
C THR A 150 7.88 -5.12 -21.77
N THR A 151 8.14 -5.53 -20.54
CA THR A 151 9.44 -5.32 -19.88
C THR A 151 9.92 -6.61 -19.23
N THR A 152 11.22 -6.69 -18.97
CA THR A 152 11.86 -7.82 -18.30
C THR A 152 12.50 -7.37 -17.00
N ILE A 153 12.78 -8.29 -16.07
CA ILE A 153 13.43 -7.96 -14.80
C ILE A 153 14.79 -7.30 -15.05
N GLY A 154 15.51 -7.73 -16.09
CA GLY A 154 16.86 -7.26 -16.39
C GLY A 154 16.96 -5.99 -17.23
N ASP A 155 15.86 -5.41 -17.71
CA ASP A 155 15.90 -4.33 -18.72
C ASP A 155 16.72 -3.11 -18.29
N MET A 156 16.66 -2.74 -17.01
CA MET A 156 17.37 -1.58 -16.45
C MET A 156 18.64 -1.95 -15.67
N LEU A 157 19.09 -3.22 -15.71
CA LEU A 157 20.26 -3.68 -14.95
C LEU A 157 21.59 -3.58 -15.73
N GLY A 158 21.60 -2.86 -16.85
CA GLY A 158 22.74 -2.79 -17.78
C GLY A 158 22.84 -4.02 -18.70
N MET A 159 23.82 -4.01 -19.63
CA MET A 159 23.88 -5.04 -20.66
C MET A 159 24.19 -6.44 -20.10
N VAL A 160 25.28 -6.59 -19.36
CA VAL A 160 25.75 -7.91 -18.88
C VAL A 160 24.84 -8.46 -17.80
N LYS A 161 24.62 -7.71 -16.73
CA LYS A 161 23.79 -8.13 -15.60
C LYS A 161 22.35 -8.37 -16.03
N GLY A 162 21.81 -7.49 -16.90
CA GLY A 162 20.46 -7.63 -17.43
C GLY A 162 20.31 -8.90 -18.28
N ALA A 163 21.27 -9.19 -19.16
CA ALA A 163 21.25 -10.41 -19.96
C ALA A 163 21.31 -11.68 -19.11
N ILE A 164 22.21 -11.72 -18.11
CA ILE A 164 22.32 -12.84 -17.18
C ILE A 164 21.03 -13.01 -16.38
N THR A 165 20.47 -11.92 -15.85
CA THR A 165 19.23 -11.96 -15.07
C THR A 165 18.08 -12.52 -15.91
N ASN A 166 17.91 -12.02 -17.14
CA ASN A 166 16.84 -12.46 -18.03
C ASN A 166 17.03 -13.93 -18.45
N PHE A 167 18.27 -14.36 -18.71
CA PHE A 167 18.57 -15.76 -18.99
C PHE A 167 18.18 -16.67 -17.82
N VAL A 168 18.57 -16.30 -16.59
CA VAL A 168 18.24 -17.07 -15.37
C VAL A 168 16.73 -17.14 -15.18
N VAL A 169 16.02 -16.01 -15.31
CA VAL A 169 14.57 -15.95 -15.13
C VAL A 169 13.82 -16.80 -16.16
N ARG A 170 14.22 -16.72 -17.43
CA ARG A 170 13.56 -17.43 -18.54
C ARG A 170 13.94 -18.92 -18.58
N ASN A 171 15.24 -19.23 -18.55
CA ASN A 171 15.73 -20.58 -18.88
C ASN A 171 16.03 -21.45 -17.67
N VAL A 172 16.52 -20.86 -16.57
CA VAL A 172 16.88 -21.62 -15.35
C VAL A 172 15.67 -21.74 -14.44
N LYS A 173 15.04 -20.60 -14.11
CA LYS A 173 13.86 -20.58 -13.22
C LYS A 173 12.55 -20.87 -13.93
N LYS A 174 12.53 -20.80 -15.25
CA LYS A 174 11.35 -21.02 -16.12
C LYS A 174 10.12 -20.21 -15.67
N MET A 175 10.36 -18.95 -15.26
CA MET A 175 9.31 -18.07 -14.72
C MET A 175 8.58 -17.26 -15.80
N VAL A 176 8.92 -17.44 -17.07
CA VAL A 176 8.27 -16.78 -18.21
C VAL A 176 7.62 -17.86 -19.07
N PRO A 177 6.31 -18.06 -18.94
CA PRO A 177 5.56 -18.91 -19.87
C PRO A 177 5.65 -18.38 -21.29
N SER A 178 5.57 -19.26 -22.29
CA SER A 178 5.54 -18.85 -23.69
C SER A 178 4.31 -18.00 -23.99
N TYR A 179 4.50 -16.95 -24.78
CA TYR A 179 3.43 -16.07 -25.25
C TYR A 179 3.76 -15.54 -26.66
N THR A 180 2.72 -15.19 -27.42
CA THR A 180 2.85 -14.64 -28.77
C THR A 180 1.95 -13.41 -28.92
N ILE A 181 2.44 -12.26 -28.50
CA ILE A 181 1.76 -10.97 -28.73
C ILE A 181 2.59 -10.23 -29.80
N SER A 182 2.23 -10.41 -31.07
CA SER A 182 3.02 -9.99 -32.23
C SER A 182 3.31 -8.49 -32.30
N HIS A 183 2.43 -7.67 -31.72
CA HIS A 183 2.55 -6.20 -31.67
C HIS A 183 3.12 -5.66 -30.36
N ALA A 184 3.60 -6.53 -29.47
CA ALA A 184 4.21 -6.09 -28.21
C ALA A 184 5.55 -5.38 -28.47
N ILE A 185 5.74 -4.24 -27.82
CA ILE A 185 6.93 -3.39 -27.97
C ILE A 185 7.76 -3.50 -26.68
N PRO A 186 9.03 -3.90 -26.75
CA PRO A 186 9.88 -3.93 -25.57
C PRO A 186 10.14 -2.53 -25.00
N LEU A 187 9.88 -2.32 -23.71
CA LEU A 187 10.13 -1.04 -23.02
C LEU A 187 11.58 -0.59 -23.16
N LYS A 188 12.52 -1.53 -23.03
CA LYS A 188 13.96 -1.25 -23.21
C LYS A 188 14.27 -0.64 -24.57
N LYS A 189 13.61 -1.10 -25.65
CA LYS A 189 13.74 -0.54 -27.01
C LYS A 189 13.24 0.91 -27.03
N ILE A 190 12.05 1.17 -26.46
CA ILE A 190 11.47 2.53 -26.40
C ILE A 190 12.43 3.48 -25.68
N LEU A 191 12.89 3.10 -24.48
CA LEU A 191 13.76 3.93 -23.67
C LEU A 191 15.14 4.17 -24.33
N GLY A 192 15.67 3.17 -25.05
CA GLY A 192 16.94 3.28 -25.75
C GLY A 192 16.88 4.17 -27.00
N GLU A 193 15.88 3.96 -27.86
CA GLU A 193 15.72 4.70 -29.13
C GLU A 193 15.31 6.16 -28.93
N HIS A 194 14.63 6.49 -27.82
CA HIS A 194 14.06 7.81 -27.62
C HIS A 194 14.67 8.58 -26.43
N LYS A 195 15.79 8.12 -25.86
CA LYS A 195 16.43 8.72 -24.67
C LYS A 195 16.74 10.23 -24.83
N SER A 196 17.01 10.70 -26.06
CA SER A 196 17.28 12.11 -26.35
C SER A 196 16.02 12.93 -26.72
N LYS A 197 14.85 12.27 -26.76
CA LYS A 197 13.59 12.92 -27.12
C LYS A 197 12.92 13.49 -25.90
N LYS A 198 12.13 14.54 -26.09
CA LYS A 198 11.29 15.14 -25.07
C LYS A 198 9.85 15.17 -25.55
N GLY A 199 8.94 14.77 -24.67
CA GLY A 199 7.52 14.95 -24.92
C GLY A 199 7.09 16.41 -24.75
N VAL A 200 5.93 16.73 -25.29
CA VAL A 200 5.29 18.05 -25.12
C VAL A 200 4.55 18.06 -23.79
N SER A 201 4.62 19.17 -23.06
CA SER A 201 3.84 19.35 -21.83
C SER A 201 2.34 19.26 -22.13
N VAL A 202 1.62 18.54 -21.28
CA VAL A 202 0.15 18.42 -21.32
C VAL A 202 -0.39 19.24 -20.15
N GLU A 203 -1.41 20.04 -20.39
CA GLU A 203 -2.10 20.74 -19.31
C GLU A 203 -2.83 19.72 -18.42
N ILE A 204 -2.51 19.74 -17.12
CA ILE A 204 -3.04 18.81 -16.12
C ILE A 204 -3.49 19.63 -14.93
N THR A 205 -4.76 19.48 -14.55
CA THR A 205 -5.37 20.16 -13.40
C THR A 205 -5.48 19.23 -12.20
N SER A 206 -5.74 19.78 -11.04
CA SER A 206 -5.99 19.01 -9.81
C SER A 206 -7.22 18.10 -9.90
N ASN A 207 -8.17 18.40 -10.79
CA ASN A 207 -9.37 17.61 -11.00
C ASN A 207 -9.19 16.44 -11.97
N ASP A 208 -8.13 16.46 -12.79
CA ASP A 208 -7.85 15.34 -13.68
C ASP A 208 -7.54 14.08 -12.89
N LEU A 209 -8.04 12.93 -13.37
CA LEU A 209 -7.75 11.64 -12.74
C LEU A 209 -6.28 11.27 -12.98
N ALA A 210 -5.62 10.83 -11.91
CA ALA A 210 -4.26 10.29 -11.94
C ALA A 210 -4.27 8.76 -11.92
N PHE A 211 -5.14 8.16 -11.08
CA PHE A 211 -5.21 6.72 -10.90
C PHE A 211 -6.63 6.20 -10.80
N LEU A 212 -6.83 4.99 -11.31
CA LEU A 212 -7.89 4.08 -10.90
C LEU A 212 -7.25 3.01 -10.03
N GLN A 213 -7.40 3.15 -8.72
CA GLN A 213 -6.80 2.23 -7.76
C GLN A 213 -7.82 1.15 -7.40
N TYR A 214 -7.64 -0.05 -7.97
CA TYR A 214 -8.56 -1.15 -7.73
C TYR A 214 -8.39 -1.75 -6.35
N THR A 215 -9.51 -1.89 -5.65
CA THR A 215 -9.56 -2.48 -4.31
C THR A 215 -10.22 -3.84 -4.37
N GLY A 216 -9.58 -4.85 -3.79
CA GLY A 216 -10.21 -6.13 -3.54
C GLY A 216 -11.16 -6.01 -2.36
N GLY A 217 -12.42 -5.69 -2.61
CA GLY A 217 -13.45 -5.70 -1.58
C GLY A 217 -13.53 -7.07 -0.90
N THR A 218 -13.79 -7.10 0.41
CA THR A 218 -13.91 -8.35 1.18
C THR A 218 -15.11 -9.20 0.72
N THR A 219 -16.03 -8.65 -0.08
CA THR A 219 -17.32 -9.28 -0.41
C THR A 219 -17.77 -9.15 -1.86
N GLY A 220 -16.95 -8.61 -2.77
CA GLY A 220 -17.42 -8.34 -4.12
C GLY A 220 -16.33 -8.22 -5.17
N VAL A 221 -16.79 -7.95 -6.39
CA VAL A 221 -15.95 -7.66 -7.54
C VAL A 221 -15.11 -6.41 -7.25
N SER A 222 -13.82 -6.45 -7.58
CA SER A 222 -12.88 -5.34 -7.40
C SER A 222 -13.36 -4.07 -8.11
N LYS A 223 -13.29 -2.91 -7.42
CA LYS A 223 -13.74 -1.60 -7.89
C LYS A 223 -12.57 -0.62 -7.97
N GLY A 224 -12.56 0.23 -8.97
CA GLY A 224 -11.53 1.26 -9.12
C GLY A 224 -11.88 2.55 -8.35
N ALA A 225 -11.17 2.86 -7.28
CA ALA A 225 -11.25 4.17 -6.64
C ALA A 225 -10.63 5.22 -7.55
N SER A 226 -11.39 6.26 -7.88
CA SER A 226 -10.99 7.33 -8.79
C SER A 226 -10.23 8.41 -8.02
N LEU A 227 -8.91 8.42 -8.17
CA LEU A 227 -8.02 9.36 -7.49
C LEU A 227 -7.55 10.44 -8.46
N SER A 228 -7.85 11.70 -8.13
CA SER A 228 -7.37 12.84 -8.91
C SER A 228 -5.95 13.23 -8.51
N HIS A 229 -5.30 14.03 -9.36
CA HIS A 229 -4.02 14.65 -9.02
C HIS A 229 -4.12 15.45 -7.73
N GLY A 230 -5.21 16.19 -7.53
CA GLY A 230 -5.45 16.98 -6.31
C GLY A 230 -5.55 16.12 -5.05
N ASN A 231 -6.24 14.96 -5.10
CA ASN A 231 -6.33 14.05 -3.95
C ASN A 231 -4.93 13.59 -3.48
N LEU A 232 -4.09 13.20 -4.44
CA LEU A 232 -2.73 12.75 -4.14
C LEU A 232 -1.82 13.89 -3.68
N CYS A 233 -1.89 15.06 -4.33
CA CYS A 233 -1.12 16.24 -3.92
C CYS A 233 -1.47 16.69 -2.50
N ALA A 234 -2.76 16.64 -2.15
CA ALA A 234 -3.20 16.92 -0.79
C ALA A 234 -2.60 15.92 0.21
N ASN A 235 -2.68 14.62 -0.09
CA ASN A 235 -2.16 13.60 0.80
C ASN A 235 -0.63 13.63 0.95
N VAL A 236 0.09 13.93 -0.14
CA VAL A 236 1.55 14.16 -0.08
C VAL A 236 1.88 15.31 0.88
N GLN A 237 1.17 16.44 0.79
CA GLN A 237 1.38 17.60 1.65
C GLN A 237 0.97 17.33 3.10
N GLN A 238 -0.11 16.60 3.34
CA GLN A 238 -0.55 16.17 4.66
C GLN A 238 0.52 15.31 5.35
N VAL A 239 1.09 14.34 4.62
CA VAL A 239 2.18 13.50 5.14
C VAL A 239 3.46 14.32 5.32
N GLU A 240 3.79 15.21 4.38
CA GLU A 240 4.96 16.11 4.50
C GLU A 240 4.86 16.96 5.76
N GLU A 241 3.70 17.58 6.02
CA GLU A 241 3.46 18.38 7.23
C GLU A 241 3.65 17.56 8.52
N TRP A 242 3.33 16.26 8.48
CA TRP A 242 3.44 15.38 9.63
C TRP A 242 4.86 14.93 9.94
N ILE A 243 5.70 14.76 8.90
CA ILE A 243 7.03 14.13 9.06
C ILE A 243 8.22 15.07 8.85
N HIS A 244 8.00 16.31 8.40
CA HIS A 244 9.06 17.22 7.96
C HIS A 244 10.23 17.43 8.95
N PRO A 245 10.06 17.41 10.29
CA PRO A 245 11.18 17.63 11.19
C PRO A 245 12.21 16.48 11.21
N LEU A 246 11.81 15.28 10.77
CA LEU A 246 12.70 14.11 10.78
C LEU A 246 13.66 14.07 9.59
N PHE A 247 13.31 14.73 8.48
CA PHE A 247 13.98 14.52 7.20
C PHE A 247 14.68 15.77 6.70
N LYS A 248 15.83 15.53 6.07
CA LYS A 248 16.59 16.55 5.36
C LYS A 248 16.59 16.23 3.88
N ASP A 249 16.36 17.23 3.08
CA ASP A 249 16.31 17.12 1.62
C ASP A 249 17.57 16.45 1.03
N GLY A 250 17.35 15.30 0.37
CA GLY A 250 18.39 14.57 -0.35
C GLY A 250 19.40 13.79 0.49
N GLU A 251 19.15 13.57 1.79
CA GLU A 251 20.06 12.87 2.68
C GLU A 251 19.57 11.47 3.11
N ASP A 252 18.29 11.18 2.92
CA ASP A 252 17.64 10.01 3.47
C ASP A 252 17.56 8.83 2.48
N THR A 253 17.37 7.63 3.03
CA THR A 253 17.18 6.40 2.26
C THR A 253 15.94 5.67 2.75
N ILE A 254 15.02 5.37 1.85
CA ILE A 254 13.82 4.58 2.14
C ILE A 254 13.89 3.19 1.54
N ILE A 255 13.46 2.19 2.30
CA ILE A 255 13.29 0.82 1.84
C ILE A 255 11.85 0.63 1.33
N THR A 256 11.72 0.32 0.05
CA THR A 256 10.44 0.05 -0.61
C THR A 256 10.26 -1.44 -0.83
N ALA A 257 9.82 -2.12 0.23
CA ALA A 257 9.45 -3.54 0.22
C ALA A 257 7.98 -3.75 -0.12
N LEU A 258 7.10 -2.81 0.26
CA LEU A 258 5.71 -2.84 -0.16
C LEU A 258 5.58 -2.57 -1.67
N PRO A 259 4.65 -3.24 -2.35
CA PRO A 259 4.52 -3.09 -3.80
C PRO A 259 3.99 -1.70 -4.17
N MET A 260 4.67 -1.01 -5.10
CA MET A 260 4.29 0.32 -5.57
C MET A 260 2.98 0.34 -6.38
N TYR A 261 2.47 -0.79 -6.84
CA TYR A 261 1.12 -0.85 -7.41
C TYR A 261 0.02 -0.71 -6.34
N HIS A 262 0.37 -0.80 -5.06
CA HIS A 262 -0.53 -0.53 -3.95
C HIS A 262 -0.37 0.92 -3.50
N ILE A 263 -1.50 1.60 -3.23
CA ILE A 263 -1.54 3.04 -2.93
C ILE A 263 -0.62 3.46 -1.78
N PHE A 264 -0.41 2.62 -0.76
CA PHE A 264 0.47 2.93 0.36
C PHE A 264 1.91 3.19 -0.13
N ALA A 265 2.52 2.23 -0.81
CA ALA A 265 3.88 2.41 -1.32
C ALA A 265 3.95 3.42 -2.48
N LEU A 266 2.89 3.53 -3.27
CA LEU A 266 2.79 4.54 -4.32
C LEU A 266 2.92 5.95 -3.75
N THR A 267 2.06 6.31 -2.79
CA THR A 267 2.08 7.66 -2.23
C THR A 267 3.27 7.85 -1.29
N ALA A 268 3.41 7.01 -0.26
CA ALA A 268 4.45 7.20 0.74
C ALA A 268 5.86 7.03 0.15
N ASN A 269 6.14 5.90 -0.51
CA ASN A 269 7.50 5.59 -0.94
C ASN A 269 7.85 6.26 -2.27
N CYS A 270 6.97 6.13 -3.29
CA CYS A 270 7.28 6.58 -4.64
C CYS A 270 7.13 8.10 -4.80
N ILE A 271 6.15 8.76 -4.14
CA ILE A 271 5.90 10.20 -4.35
C ILE A 271 6.46 11.04 -3.20
N VAL A 272 6.09 10.79 -1.92
CA VAL A 272 6.53 11.59 -0.77
C VAL A 272 8.06 11.60 -0.66
N PHE A 273 8.70 10.42 -0.64
CA PHE A 273 10.15 10.37 -0.48
C PHE A 273 10.94 10.73 -1.75
N PHE A 274 10.33 10.68 -2.93
CA PHE A 274 10.88 11.31 -4.14
C PHE A 274 10.91 12.83 -3.99
N ARG A 275 9.85 13.43 -3.44
CA ARG A 275 9.79 14.87 -3.14
C ARG A 275 10.86 15.31 -2.13
N TYR A 276 11.22 14.45 -1.16
CA TYR A 276 12.33 14.70 -0.22
C TYR A 276 13.73 14.47 -0.84
N GLY A 277 13.83 13.99 -2.07
CA GLY A 277 15.11 13.66 -2.69
C GLY A 277 15.79 12.43 -2.06
N ALA A 278 15.03 11.59 -1.38
CA ALA A 278 15.55 10.38 -0.74
C ALA A 278 15.92 9.31 -1.77
N VAL A 279 16.93 8.50 -1.45
CA VAL A 279 17.25 7.30 -2.22
C VAL A 279 16.21 6.22 -1.94
N ASN A 280 15.47 5.82 -2.96
CA ASN A 280 14.46 4.78 -2.86
C ASN A 280 15.03 3.41 -3.25
N VAL A 281 15.25 2.54 -2.26
CA VAL A 281 15.77 1.18 -2.47
C VAL A 281 14.61 0.22 -2.72
N LEU A 282 14.46 -0.21 -3.96
CA LEU A 282 13.38 -1.07 -4.41
C LEU A 282 13.68 -2.54 -4.10
N ILE A 283 12.83 -3.19 -3.33
CA ILE A 283 12.90 -4.62 -3.06
C ILE A 283 11.91 -5.33 -3.98
N THR A 284 12.42 -6.09 -4.93
CA THR A 284 11.60 -6.75 -5.97
C THR A 284 10.83 -7.94 -5.40
N ASN A 285 11.43 -8.70 -4.49
CA ASN A 285 10.80 -9.85 -3.84
C ASN A 285 11.03 -9.84 -2.31
N PRO A 286 10.18 -9.18 -1.53
CA PRO A 286 10.33 -9.13 -0.07
C PRO A 286 10.07 -10.46 0.64
N ARG A 287 9.54 -11.48 -0.06
CA ARG A 287 9.34 -12.83 0.50
C ARG A 287 10.64 -13.62 0.61
N ASP A 288 11.63 -13.31 -0.22
CA ASP A 288 12.99 -13.83 -0.08
C ASP A 288 13.74 -13.06 1.01
N MET A 289 13.46 -13.44 2.28
CA MET A 289 14.01 -12.77 3.45
C MET A 289 15.54 -12.75 3.48
N LYS A 290 16.21 -13.78 2.92
CA LYS A 290 17.68 -13.83 2.87
C LYS A 290 18.24 -12.76 1.93
N ALA A 291 17.68 -12.67 0.73
CA ALA A 291 18.06 -11.63 -0.24
C ALA A 291 17.70 -10.24 0.30
N PHE A 292 16.54 -10.10 0.92
CA PHE A 292 16.09 -8.83 1.49
C PHE A 292 17.02 -8.36 2.61
N CYS A 293 17.38 -9.20 3.59
CA CYS A 293 18.35 -8.83 4.63
C CYS A 293 19.71 -8.45 4.05
N LYS A 294 20.15 -9.09 2.96
CA LYS A 294 21.39 -8.71 2.27
C LYS A 294 21.30 -7.32 1.64
N ASP A 295 20.15 -6.96 1.06
CA ASP A 295 19.92 -5.62 0.52
C ASP A 295 19.87 -4.57 1.63
N LEU A 296 19.23 -4.85 2.78
CA LEU A 296 19.23 -3.97 3.94
C LEU A 296 20.64 -3.72 4.47
N LYS A 297 21.47 -4.77 4.57
CA LYS A 297 22.87 -4.65 5.01
C LYS A 297 23.71 -3.74 4.09
N LYS A 298 23.46 -3.80 2.77
CA LYS A 298 24.15 -2.96 1.79
C LYS A 298 23.68 -1.52 1.74
N ASN A 299 22.49 -1.25 2.22
CA ASN A 299 21.85 0.04 2.13
C ASN A 299 21.37 0.49 3.51
N PRO A 300 22.25 1.11 4.32
CA PRO A 300 21.81 1.75 5.57
C PRO A 300 20.68 2.72 5.28
N PHE A 301 19.57 2.60 6.01
CA PHE A 301 18.32 3.28 5.69
C PHE A 301 17.79 4.10 6.86
N SER A 302 17.09 5.17 6.53
CA SER A 302 16.45 6.08 7.49
C SER A 302 14.97 5.74 7.69
N ILE A 303 14.35 5.07 6.70
CA ILE A 303 12.92 4.84 6.66
C ILE A 303 12.63 3.43 6.17
N ILE A 304 11.67 2.78 6.81
CA ILE A 304 11.08 1.55 6.31
C ILE A 304 9.56 1.58 6.49
N THR A 305 8.84 1.26 5.42
CA THR A 305 7.39 1.07 5.47
C THR A 305 7.05 -0.40 5.33
N GLY A 306 6.03 -0.85 6.02
CA GLY A 306 5.67 -2.25 6.00
C GLY A 306 4.30 -2.55 6.56
N VAL A 307 3.99 -3.83 6.61
CA VAL A 307 2.84 -4.40 7.30
C VAL A 307 3.34 -5.27 8.45
N ASN A 308 2.46 -5.59 9.41
CA ASN A 308 2.81 -6.41 10.58
C ASN A 308 3.60 -7.69 10.24
N THR A 309 3.16 -8.42 9.21
CA THR A 309 3.81 -9.67 8.79
C THR A 309 5.22 -9.47 8.25
N LEU A 310 5.51 -8.34 7.60
CA LEU A 310 6.85 -7.99 7.13
C LEU A 310 7.78 -7.71 8.31
N PHE A 311 7.35 -6.88 9.27
CA PHE A 311 8.13 -6.55 10.46
C PHE A 311 8.41 -7.79 11.31
N ASN A 312 7.39 -8.63 11.56
CA ASN A 312 7.56 -9.88 12.28
C ASN A 312 8.51 -10.84 11.53
N GLY A 313 8.39 -10.92 10.20
CA GLY A 313 9.29 -11.73 9.36
C GLY A 313 10.76 -11.29 9.50
N LEU A 314 11.04 -9.99 9.45
CA LEU A 314 12.38 -9.42 9.63
C LEU A 314 12.94 -9.68 11.04
N LEU A 315 12.15 -9.46 12.08
CA LEU A 315 12.54 -9.72 13.48
C LEU A 315 12.96 -11.18 13.73
N ASN A 316 12.47 -12.13 12.94
CA ASN A 316 12.82 -13.54 13.04
C ASN A 316 14.07 -13.91 12.24
N GLN A 317 14.67 -12.97 11.46
CA GLN A 317 15.93 -13.20 10.75
C GLN A 317 17.13 -12.77 11.60
N GLU A 318 18.08 -13.68 11.84
CA GLU A 318 19.33 -13.35 12.54
C GLU A 318 20.11 -12.26 11.80
N ALA A 319 20.18 -12.36 10.47
CA ALA A 319 20.86 -11.38 9.63
C ALA A 319 20.29 -9.96 9.78
N PHE A 320 18.98 -9.82 10.02
CA PHE A 320 18.34 -8.54 10.29
C PHE A 320 18.69 -8.03 11.69
N ARG A 321 18.63 -8.90 12.71
CA ARG A 321 18.91 -8.51 14.10
C ARG A 321 20.34 -8.00 14.32
N ASN A 322 21.26 -8.35 13.43
CA ASN A 322 22.66 -7.94 13.46
C ASN A 322 22.96 -6.72 12.57
N LEU A 323 21.94 -6.00 12.06
CA LEU A 323 22.13 -4.76 11.31
C LEU A 323 22.40 -3.57 12.23
N ASP A 324 23.01 -2.54 11.66
CA ASP A 324 23.14 -1.22 12.29
C ASP A 324 21.90 -0.38 11.97
N PHE A 325 21.18 0.03 13.03
CA PHE A 325 19.97 0.85 12.93
C PHE A 325 20.18 2.32 13.31
N THR A 326 21.43 2.77 13.48
CA THR A 326 21.74 4.16 13.92
C THR A 326 21.18 5.23 12.98
N LYS A 327 20.95 4.91 11.71
CA LYS A 327 20.34 5.81 10.72
C LYS A 327 18.81 5.74 10.67
N LEU A 328 18.21 4.74 11.31
CA LEU A 328 16.76 4.55 11.23
C LEU A 328 16.03 5.63 12.04
N LYS A 329 15.24 6.44 11.37
CA LYS A 329 14.49 7.56 11.95
C LYS A 329 13.03 7.21 12.19
N ILE A 330 12.42 6.45 11.26
CA ILE A 330 11.01 6.09 11.32
C ILE A 330 10.76 4.72 10.70
N SER A 331 9.91 3.96 11.37
CA SER A 331 9.31 2.72 10.87
C SER A 331 7.81 2.90 10.85
N LEU A 332 7.17 2.75 9.67
CA LEU A 332 5.74 3.02 9.50
C LEU A 332 4.99 1.76 9.11
N GLY A 333 4.10 1.32 9.98
CA GLY A 333 3.16 0.22 9.76
C GLY A 333 1.80 0.72 9.29
N GLY A 334 1.22 0.05 8.31
CA GLY A 334 -0.12 0.39 7.80
C GLY A 334 -0.74 -0.75 7.01
N GLY A 335 -1.99 -0.55 6.55
CA GLY A 335 -2.75 -1.54 5.78
C GLY A 335 -3.31 -2.71 6.60
N MET A 336 -2.84 -2.93 7.81
CA MET A 336 -3.38 -3.83 8.85
C MET A 336 -2.87 -3.40 10.21
N ALA A 337 -3.55 -3.82 11.28
CA ALA A 337 -3.11 -3.56 12.64
C ALA A 337 -1.69 -4.12 12.89
N VAL A 338 -0.88 -3.37 13.59
CA VAL A 338 0.42 -3.83 14.11
C VAL A 338 0.20 -4.46 15.47
N GLN A 339 0.66 -5.70 15.66
CA GLN A 339 0.57 -6.38 16.94
C GLN A 339 1.53 -5.74 17.94
N ASP A 340 1.06 -5.47 19.16
CA ASP A 340 1.87 -4.82 20.21
C ASP A 340 3.19 -5.55 20.45
N VAL A 341 3.17 -6.89 20.49
CA VAL A 341 4.36 -7.72 20.67
C VAL A 341 5.39 -7.53 19.53
N VAL A 342 4.93 -7.26 18.31
CA VAL A 342 5.81 -6.99 17.17
C VAL A 342 6.39 -5.59 17.29
N ALA A 343 5.57 -4.60 17.64
CA ALA A 343 6.00 -3.22 17.84
C ALA A 343 7.05 -3.10 18.96
N GLU A 344 6.83 -3.79 20.10
CA GLU A 344 7.77 -3.79 21.23
C GLU A 344 9.11 -4.43 20.88
N ARG A 345 9.08 -5.58 20.20
CA ARG A 345 10.31 -6.26 19.75
C ARG A 345 11.06 -5.41 18.74
N TRP A 346 10.35 -4.72 17.85
CA TRP A 346 10.93 -3.83 16.85
C TRP A 346 11.65 -2.65 17.52
N GLU A 347 10.95 -1.93 18.39
CA GLU A 347 11.49 -0.78 19.11
C GLU A 347 12.70 -1.17 19.97
N LYS A 348 12.61 -2.28 20.70
CA LYS A 348 13.73 -2.78 21.52
C LYS A 348 14.96 -3.11 20.68
N LEU A 349 14.79 -3.63 19.46
CA LEU A 349 15.88 -3.99 18.58
C LEU A 349 16.48 -2.79 17.88
N THR A 350 15.64 -1.89 17.37
CA THR A 350 16.04 -0.84 16.42
C THR A 350 16.22 0.52 17.07
N ASN A 351 15.76 0.69 18.31
CA ASN A 351 15.62 1.96 19.01
C ASN A 351 14.80 3.01 18.23
N SER A 352 13.91 2.55 17.35
CA SER A 352 12.99 3.36 16.56
C SER A 352 11.57 2.82 16.72
N PRO A 353 10.57 3.66 17.07
CA PRO A 353 9.21 3.20 17.23
C PRO A 353 8.63 2.69 15.90
N LEU A 354 7.78 1.67 15.97
CA LEU A 354 6.98 1.23 14.85
C LEU A 354 5.63 1.95 14.90
N LEU A 355 5.53 3.05 14.19
CA LEU A 355 4.36 3.91 14.17
C LEU A 355 3.27 3.32 13.28
N GLU A 356 2.02 3.41 13.72
CA GLU A 356 0.87 3.01 12.92
C GLU A 356 0.28 4.20 12.16
N ALA A 357 -0.09 3.94 10.91
CA ALA A 357 -0.86 4.82 10.05
C ALA A 357 -2.06 4.08 9.49
N TYR A 358 -3.16 4.79 9.34
CA TYR A 358 -4.39 4.26 8.79
C TYR A 358 -4.82 5.03 7.54
N GLY A 359 -5.42 4.27 6.64
CA GLY A 359 -6.02 4.79 5.43
C GLY A 359 -6.40 3.68 4.46
N LEU A 360 -6.99 4.07 3.35
CA LEU A 360 -7.56 3.19 2.34
C LEU A 360 -7.12 3.66 0.94
N SER A 361 -7.37 2.85 -0.07
CA SER A 361 -7.19 3.28 -1.46
C SER A 361 -8.03 4.53 -1.75
N GLU A 362 -9.19 4.59 -1.17
CA GLU A 362 -10.18 5.66 -1.27
C GLU A 362 -9.75 6.98 -0.58
N THR A 363 -8.65 6.95 0.21
CA THR A 363 -8.11 8.13 0.92
C THR A 363 -6.67 8.50 0.52
N SER A 364 -6.11 7.98 -0.57
CA SER A 364 -4.87 8.38 -1.29
C SER A 364 -3.49 8.15 -0.63
N PRO A 365 -3.15 7.35 0.36
CA PRO A 365 -4.04 6.55 1.19
C PRO A 365 -4.31 7.13 2.58
N ALA A 366 -3.43 8.01 3.13
CA ALA A 366 -3.34 8.30 4.55
C ALA A 366 -4.49 9.19 5.04
N ALA A 367 -5.16 8.74 6.11
CA ALA A 367 -6.15 9.53 6.84
C ALA A 367 -5.65 9.91 8.23
N THR A 368 -4.96 8.98 8.92
CA THR A 368 -4.34 9.23 10.22
C THR A 368 -2.92 8.69 10.29
N ILE A 369 -2.08 9.30 11.11
CA ILE A 369 -0.73 8.82 11.44
C ILE A 369 -0.47 9.07 12.92
N ASN A 370 0.23 8.16 13.60
CA ASN A 370 0.71 8.39 14.94
C ASN A 370 1.75 9.52 14.96
N PRO A 371 1.75 10.38 16.01
CA PRO A 371 2.75 11.43 16.16
C PRO A 371 4.19 10.91 16.19
N ILE A 372 5.11 11.68 15.60
CA ILE A 372 6.54 11.34 15.49
C ILE A 372 7.40 11.94 16.61
N ASN A 373 6.81 12.75 17.49
CA ASN A 373 7.50 13.48 18.58
C ASN A 373 7.61 12.68 19.89
N GLY A 374 7.33 11.37 19.87
CA GLY A 374 7.36 10.51 21.05
C GLY A 374 6.03 10.39 21.79
N THR A 375 4.96 11.09 21.36
CA THR A 375 3.62 10.99 21.97
C THR A 375 2.73 9.94 21.29
N HIS A 376 3.32 9.11 20.40
CA HIS A 376 2.59 8.04 19.72
C HIS A 376 1.99 7.01 20.70
N ARG A 377 0.90 6.36 20.27
CA ARG A 377 0.19 5.36 21.08
C ARG A 377 0.09 4.04 20.35
N ARG A 378 0.61 3.00 20.98
CA ARG A 378 0.49 1.64 20.45
C ARG A 378 -0.97 1.19 20.41
N GLY A 379 -1.33 0.45 19.37
CA GLY A 379 -2.70 0.00 19.14
C GLY A 379 -3.69 1.13 18.80
N SER A 380 -3.17 2.34 18.53
CA SER A 380 -3.92 3.45 17.94
C SER A 380 -3.48 3.66 16.50
N ILE A 381 -4.42 4.04 15.64
CA ILE A 381 -4.13 4.48 14.27
C ILE A 381 -3.64 5.93 14.21
N GLY A 382 -3.50 6.59 15.36
CA GLY A 382 -3.00 7.96 15.47
C GLY A 382 -4.10 9.02 15.39
N LEU A 383 -3.70 10.18 14.91
CA LEU A 383 -4.53 11.39 14.80
C LEU A 383 -4.84 11.69 13.33
N PRO A 384 -5.99 12.31 13.01
CA PRO A 384 -6.33 12.76 11.67
C PRO A 384 -5.25 13.69 11.10
N LEU A 385 -4.93 13.53 9.82
CA LEU A 385 -3.99 14.42 9.14
C LEU A 385 -4.58 15.84 8.93
N PRO A 386 -3.76 16.86 8.68
CA PRO A 386 -4.24 18.21 8.39
C PRO A 386 -5.35 18.24 7.33
N ASN A 387 -6.35 19.11 7.50
CA ASN A 387 -7.54 19.18 6.64
C ASN A 387 -8.39 17.90 6.57
N THR A 388 -8.18 16.93 7.49
CA THR A 388 -8.98 15.72 7.58
C THR A 388 -9.92 15.79 8.78
N GLU A 389 -11.19 15.57 8.54
CA GLU A 389 -12.21 15.41 9.57
C GLU A 389 -12.63 13.95 9.64
N ILE A 390 -12.65 13.37 10.85
CA ILE A 390 -13.11 12.00 11.09
C ILE A 390 -14.23 12.04 12.10
N LYS A 391 -15.32 11.33 11.77
CA LYS A 391 -16.46 11.10 12.65
C LYS A 391 -16.77 9.62 12.74
N LEU A 392 -17.40 9.23 13.84
CA LEU A 392 -17.85 7.86 14.05
C LEU A 392 -19.37 7.84 14.02
N PHE A 393 -19.96 6.93 13.24
CA PHE A 393 -21.40 6.86 13.00
C PHE A 393 -21.99 5.54 13.46
N ASP A 394 -23.20 5.60 14.03
CA ASP A 394 -24.03 4.43 14.29
C ASP A 394 -24.69 3.91 12.99
N ASP A 395 -25.45 2.81 13.09
CA ASP A 395 -26.14 2.22 11.94
C ASP A 395 -27.27 3.11 11.38
N ASN A 396 -27.71 4.12 12.13
CA ASN A 396 -28.72 5.09 11.70
C ASN A 396 -28.08 6.35 11.06
N GLY A 397 -26.76 6.44 11.01
CA GLY A 397 -26.02 7.59 10.49
C GLY A 397 -25.89 8.74 11.49
N ASN A 398 -26.15 8.54 12.79
CA ASN A 398 -25.90 9.53 13.81
C ASN A 398 -24.47 9.44 14.33
N GLU A 399 -23.86 10.58 14.63
CA GLU A 399 -22.55 10.65 15.26
C GLU A 399 -22.60 10.07 16.68
N VAL A 400 -21.70 9.14 17.02
CA VAL A 400 -21.62 8.54 18.34
C VAL A 400 -20.77 9.39 19.30
N ALA A 401 -20.99 9.24 20.60
CA ALA A 401 -20.22 9.94 21.62
C ALA A 401 -18.76 9.42 21.70
N VAL A 402 -17.85 10.26 22.20
CA VAL A 402 -16.46 9.88 22.50
C VAL A 402 -16.44 8.64 23.40
N GLY A 403 -15.57 7.69 23.11
CA GLY A 403 -15.48 6.40 23.79
C GLY A 403 -16.45 5.33 23.29
N GLN A 404 -17.40 5.67 22.42
CA GLN A 404 -18.33 4.69 21.83
C GLN A 404 -17.84 4.21 20.46
N PRO A 405 -18.02 2.93 20.13
CA PRO A 405 -17.70 2.41 18.82
C PRO A 405 -18.68 2.92 17.76
N GLY A 406 -18.15 3.24 16.57
CA GLY A 406 -18.94 3.64 15.41
C GLY A 406 -18.18 3.40 14.12
N GLU A 407 -18.88 3.41 12.99
CA GLU A 407 -18.27 3.31 11.68
C GLU A 407 -17.48 4.58 11.37
N ILE A 408 -16.21 4.43 10.97
CA ILE A 408 -15.34 5.56 10.65
C ILE A 408 -15.78 6.21 9.34
N GLY A 409 -16.17 7.48 9.42
CA GLY A 409 -16.41 8.35 8.28
C GLY A 409 -15.29 9.37 8.14
N ILE A 410 -14.77 9.51 6.93
CA ILE A 410 -13.62 10.40 6.60
C ILE A 410 -14.05 11.46 5.61
N LYS A 411 -13.78 12.74 5.95
CA LYS A 411 -13.91 13.88 5.05
C LYS A 411 -12.57 14.57 4.94
N GLY A 412 -12.10 14.82 3.69
CA GLY A 412 -10.84 15.50 3.47
C GLY A 412 -10.48 15.59 1.99
N PRO A 413 -9.49 16.43 1.64
CA PRO A 413 -9.11 16.65 0.25
C PRO A 413 -8.48 15.42 -0.42
N GLN A 414 -7.98 14.47 0.36
CA GLN A 414 -7.41 13.22 -0.10
C GLN A 414 -8.44 12.13 -0.43
N VAL A 415 -9.73 12.33 -0.10
CA VAL A 415 -10.80 11.36 -0.37
C VAL A 415 -11.08 11.29 -1.86
N MET A 416 -11.25 10.09 -2.39
CA MET A 416 -11.53 9.79 -3.80
C MET A 416 -12.72 10.58 -4.36
N LYS A 417 -12.78 10.72 -5.66
CA LYS A 417 -13.96 11.28 -6.37
C LYS A 417 -15.16 10.32 -6.38
N GLY A 418 -14.93 9.05 -6.12
CA GLY A 418 -15.90 7.96 -6.14
C GLY A 418 -15.35 6.71 -6.83
N TYR A 419 -16.15 5.67 -6.95
CA TYR A 419 -15.79 4.47 -7.70
C TYR A 419 -16.07 4.63 -9.19
N TRP A 420 -15.08 4.27 -10.02
CA TRP A 420 -15.15 4.37 -11.49
C TRP A 420 -16.36 3.63 -12.05
N ASN A 421 -17.19 4.33 -12.82
CA ASN A 421 -18.42 3.81 -13.42
C ASN A 421 -19.37 3.08 -12.44
N ARG A 422 -19.34 3.44 -11.14
CA ARG A 422 -20.16 2.84 -10.08
C ARG A 422 -20.79 3.91 -9.17
N PRO A 423 -21.69 4.77 -9.70
CA PRO A 423 -22.32 5.82 -8.90
C PRO A 423 -23.13 5.26 -7.72
N ASP A 424 -23.82 4.11 -7.92
CA ASP A 424 -24.60 3.48 -6.85
C ASP A 424 -23.72 2.95 -5.72
N GLU A 425 -22.54 2.39 -6.04
CA GLU A 425 -21.59 1.91 -5.04
C GLU A 425 -20.92 3.09 -4.32
N THR A 426 -20.70 4.20 -5.02
CA THR A 426 -20.23 5.44 -4.42
C THR A 426 -21.26 5.99 -3.44
N ALA A 427 -22.54 6.07 -3.84
CA ALA A 427 -23.61 6.55 -2.97
C ALA A 427 -23.77 5.72 -1.69
N LYS A 428 -23.59 4.40 -1.76
CA LYS A 428 -23.66 3.50 -0.59
C LYS A 428 -22.59 3.72 0.46
N CYS A 429 -21.44 4.28 0.09
CA CYS A 429 -20.34 4.53 1.01
C CYS A 429 -20.18 6.02 1.36
N MET A 430 -21.15 6.87 1.02
CA MET A 430 -21.14 8.28 1.38
C MET A 430 -22.28 8.61 2.33
N LEU A 431 -21.96 9.31 3.42
CA LEU A 431 -22.94 9.91 4.33
C LEU A 431 -22.71 11.43 4.35
N GLY A 432 -23.52 12.15 3.57
CA GLY A 432 -23.23 13.55 3.26
C GLY A 432 -21.85 13.67 2.59
N ASP A 433 -20.94 14.45 3.20
CA ASP A 433 -19.56 14.63 2.71
C ASP A 433 -18.58 13.58 3.26
N PHE A 434 -19.01 12.66 4.13
CA PHE A 434 -18.14 11.66 4.75
C PHE A 434 -18.13 10.37 3.95
N PHE A 435 -16.95 9.87 3.64
CA PHE A 435 -16.73 8.54 3.12
C PHE A 435 -16.74 7.53 4.27
N LEU A 436 -17.70 6.60 4.27
CA LEU A 436 -17.82 5.50 5.23
C LEU A 436 -16.88 4.36 4.86
N THR A 437 -15.98 4.03 5.75
CA THR A 437 -14.85 3.12 5.47
C THR A 437 -15.20 1.64 5.59
N GLY A 438 -16.29 1.32 6.28
CA GLY A 438 -16.61 -0.05 6.70
C GLY A 438 -15.75 -0.56 7.85
N ASP A 439 -14.90 0.29 8.43
CA ASP A 439 -14.12 -0.03 9.63
C ASP A 439 -14.81 0.58 10.87
N ILE A 440 -14.90 -0.17 11.96
CA ILE A 440 -15.42 0.30 13.24
C ILE A 440 -14.25 0.81 14.07
N GLY A 441 -14.38 2.02 14.58
CA GLY A 441 -13.37 2.66 15.42
C GLY A 441 -13.95 3.23 16.69
N VAL A 442 -13.06 3.68 17.58
CA VAL A 442 -13.36 4.43 18.81
C VAL A 442 -12.48 5.67 18.81
N LEU A 443 -13.07 6.81 19.14
CA LEU A 443 -12.37 8.06 19.44
C LEU A 443 -12.15 8.14 20.96
N GLU A 444 -10.90 8.27 21.38
CA GLU A 444 -10.53 8.44 22.79
C GLU A 444 -10.60 9.92 23.20
N GLU A 445 -10.69 10.19 24.51
CA GLU A 445 -10.83 11.56 25.06
C GLU A 445 -9.72 12.52 24.65
N ASP A 446 -8.51 11.99 24.39
CA ASP A 446 -7.34 12.74 23.95
C ASP A 446 -7.22 12.90 22.42
N GLY A 447 -8.26 12.48 21.68
CA GLY A 447 -8.36 12.66 20.25
C GLY A 447 -7.73 11.55 19.38
N PHE A 448 -7.14 10.52 20.01
CA PHE A 448 -6.62 9.37 19.28
C PHE A 448 -7.72 8.43 18.82
N PHE A 449 -7.54 7.84 17.64
CA PHE A 449 -8.47 6.85 17.11
C PHE A 449 -7.89 5.44 17.23
N LYS A 450 -8.76 4.48 17.55
CA LYS A 450 -8.46 3.04 17.52
C LYS A 450 -9.39 2.34 16.56
N ILE A 451 -8.87 1.37 15.79
CA ILE A 451 -9.72 0.44 15.04
C ILE A 451 -10.11 -0.71 15.96
N VAL A 452 -11.38 -0.99 16.01
CA VAL A 452 -11.92 -2.17 16.69
C VAL A 452 -11.88 -3.35 15.72
N ASP A 453 -12.58 -3.24 14.57
CA ASP A 453 -12.54 -4.24 13.50
C ASP A 453 -13.25 -3.73 12.22
N ARG A 454 -13.39 -4.63 11.23
CA ARG A 454 -14.25 -4.41 10.08
C ARG A 454 -15.71 -4.75 10.38
N LYS A 455 -16.63 -3.85 10.03
CA LYS A 455 -18.08 -4.04 10.21
C LYS A 455 -18.58 -5.39 9.66
N LYS A 456 -18.06 -5.83 8.52
CA LYS A 456 -18.42 -7.08 7.85
C LYS A 456 -17.74 -8.35 8.40
N GLU A 457 -16.71 -8.21 9.21
CA GLU A 457 -15.95 -9.33 9.80
C GLU A 457 -16.33 -9.57 11.26
N MET A 458 -17.17 -8.71 11.83
CA MET A 458 -17.71 -8.85 13.16
C MET A 458 -18.49 -10.15 13.29
N ILE A 459 -18.26 -10.89 14.38
CA ILE A 459 -18.89 -12.18 14.70
C ILE A 459 -20.01 -11.92 15.70
N LEU A 460 -21.20 -12.44 15.44
CA LEU A 460 -22.34 -12.29 16.33
C LEU A 460 -22.51 -13.54 17.21
N VAL A 461 -21.92 -13.54 18.41
CA VAL A 461 -22.00 -14.65 19.34
C VAL A 461 -23.09 -14.39 20.39
N SER A 462 -24.18 -15.16 20.33
CA SER A 462 -25.30 -15.03 21.28
C SER A 462 -25.84 -13.60 21.45
N GLY A 463 -25.84 -12.81 20.37
CA GLY A 463 -26.30 -11.41 20.37
C GLY A 463 -25.21 -10.38 20.77
N PHE A 464 -24.01 -10.84 21.08
CA PHE A 464 -22.87 -9.96 21.39
C PHE A 464 -21.92 -9.83 20.20
N ASN A 465 -21.48 -8.61 19.94
CA ASN A 465 -20.46 -8.34 18.93
C ASN A 465 -19.10 -8.82 19.42
N VAL A 466 -18.46 -9.71 18.66
CA VAL A 466 -17.09 -10.16 18.87
C VAL A 466 -16.25 -9.70 17.68
N TYR A 467 -15.18 -9.03 17.97
CA TYR A 467 -14.28 -8.47 16.98
C TYR A 467 -13.06 -9.37 16.80
N PRO A 468 -12.85 -9.95 15.62
CA PRO A 468 -11.70 -10.82 15.33
C PRO A 468 -10.36 -10.27 15.76
N ASN A 469 -10.09 -8.95 15.52
CA ASN A 469 -8.85 -8.32 15.92
C ASN A 469 -8.57 -8.40 17.44
N GLU A 470 -9.59 -8.28 18.27
CA GLU A 470 -9.46 -8.37 19.74
C GLU A 470 -9.03 -9.78 20.14
N VAL A 471 -9.64 -10.78 19.50
CA VAL A 471 -9.31 -12.19 19.76
C VAL A 471 -7.90 -12.55 19.23
N GLU A 472 -7.57 -12.10 18.03
CA GLU A 472 -6.25 -12.27 17.42
C GLU A 472 -5.15 -11.66 18.30
N LYS A 473 -5.38 -10.45 18.83
CA LYS A 473 -4.46 -9.78 19.74
C LYS A 473 -4.20 -10.63 21.00
N ALA A 474 -5.25 -11.12 21.64
CA ALA A 474 -5.12 -11.93 22.84
C ALA A 474 -4.37 -13.25 22.59
N ILE A 475 -4.61 -13.90 21.43
CA ILE A 475 -3.91 -15.14 21.07
C ILE A 475 -2.43 -14.87 20.74
N ALA A 476 -2.14 -13.74 20.06
CA ALA A 476 -0.78 -13.37 19.66
C ALA A 476 0.17 -13.05 20.85
N GLU A 477 -0.36 -12.79 22.04
CA GLU A 477 0.44 -12.63 23.25
C GLU A 477 1.15 -13.94 23.69
N ASN A 478 0.68 -15.09 23.22
CA ASN A 478 1.34 -16.36 23.49
C ASN A 478 2.64 -16.46 22.67
N PRO A 479 3.82 -16.56 23.32
CA PRO A 479 5.12 -16.57 22.64
C PRO A 479 5.34 -17.77 21.69
N LYS A 480 4.53 -18.83 21.80
CA LYS A 480 4.55 -20.00 20.93
C LYS A 480 3.76 -19.77 19.62
N VAL A 481 3.03 -18.67 19.49
CA VAL A 481 2.26 -18.30 18.29
C VAL A 481 3.14 -17.50 17.34
N LEU A 482 3.14 -17.86 16.06
CA LEU A 482 3.80 -17.11 14.99
C LEU A 482 2.82 -16.15 14.31
N GLU A 483 1.65 -16.67 13.93
CA GLU A 483 0.57 -15.91 13.27
C GLU A 483 -0.79 -16.45 13.72
N VAL A 484 -1.79 -15.59 13.68
CA VAL A 484 -3.18 -15.94 14.00
C VAL A 484 -4.15 -15.19 13.11
N GLY A 485 -5.21 -15.88 12.71
CA GLY A 485 -6.37 -15.28 12.05
C GLY A 485 -7.65 -15.85 12.65
N VAL A 486 -8.63 -15.00 12.89
CA VAL A 486 -9.90 -15.37 13.52
C VAL A 486 -11.07 -15.05 12.60
N ARG A 487 -12.06 -15.92 12.57
CA ARG A 487 -13.34 -15.66 11.92
C ARG A 487 -14.51 -16.28 12.67
N GLY A 488 -15.71 -15.84 12.36
CA GLY A 488 -16.94 -16.50 12.75
C GLY A 488 -17.15 -17.79 11.96
N GLU A 489 -17.64 -18.82 12.65
CA GLU A 489 -18.12 -20.05 12.04
C GLU A 489 -19.56 -20.28 12.49
N LYS A 490 -20.41 -20.82 11.59
CA LYS A 490 -21.82 -21.04 11.92
C LYS A 490 -22.07 -22.44 12.46
N ASN A 491 -22.84 -22.50 13.54
CA ASN A 491 -23.42 -23.74 14.03
C ASN A 491 -24.56 -24.21 13.11
N PRO A 492 -24.97 -25.48 13.21
CA PRO A 492 -26.13 -25.98 12.45
C PRO A 492 -27.44 -25.23 12.73
N ASP A 493 -27.59 -24.60 13.88
CA ASP A 493 -28.74 -23.78 14.27
C ASP A 493 -28.68 -22.33 13.77
N GLY A 494 -27.61 -21.98 13.03
CA GLY A 494 -27.40 -20.64 12.45
C GLY A 494 -26.72 -19.65 13.38
N THR A 495 -26.47 -19.98 14.66
CA THR A 495 -25.67 -19.14 15.57
C THR A 495 -24.19 -19.16 15.19
N GLU A 496 -23.46 -18.09 15.53
CA GLU A 496 -22.03 -18.01 15.24
C GLU A 496 -21.18 -18.31 16.48
N PHE A 497 -19.97 -18.81 16.23
CA PHE A 497 -18.94 -18.97 17.27
C PHE A 497 -17.57 -18.54 16.72
N VAL A 498 -16.66 -18.24 17.64
CA VAL A 498 -15.30 -17.80 17.32
C VAL A 498 -14.42 -19.02 16.99
N LYS A 499 -13.77 -19.00 15.81
CA LYS A 499 -12.80 -20.00 15.37
C LYS A 499 -11.47 -19.32 15.06
N ALA A 500 -10.40 -19.85 15.64
CA ALA A 500 -9.05 -19.36 15.46
C ALA A 500 -8.22 -20.28 14.59
N PHE A 501 -7.42 -19.71 13.69
CA PHE A 501 -6.46 -20.39 12.84
C PHE A 501 -5.06 -19.91 13.23
N VAL A 502 -4.20 -20.81 13.66
CA VAL A 502 -2.92 -20.48 14.29
C VAL A 502 -1.76 -21.13 13.56
N VAL A 503 -0.73 -20.34 13.24
CA VAL A 503 0.58 -20.84 12.82
C VAL A 503 1.46 -20.92 14.06
N ARG A 504 1.97 -22.12 14.33
CA ARG A 504 2.85 -22.36 15.48
C ARG A 504 4.24 -21.79 15.24
N LYS A 505 4.77 -21.08 16.21
CA LYS A 505 6.20 -20.78 16.30
C LYS A 505 6.94 -21.91 17.02
N ASP A 506 6.29 -22.50 18.04
CA ASP A 506 6.76 -23.65 18.79
C ASP A 506 5.81 -24.83 18.51
N PRO A 507 6.30 -25.96 17.96
CA PRO A 507 5.47 -27.09 17.61
C PRO A 507 4.79 -27.75 18.82
N THR A 508 5.21 -27.48 20.05
CA THR A 508 4.60 -27.99 21.28
C THR A 508 3.30 -27.28 21.65
N LEU A 509 2.95 -26.18 21.00
CA LEU A 509 1.71 -25.42 21.28
C LEU A 509 0.49 -26.30 21.02
N THR A 510 -0.38 -26.42 22.03
CA THR A 510 -1.63 -27.16 21.95
C THR A 510 -2.84 -26.23 21.82
N GLU A 511 -3.96 -26.79 21.33
CA GLU A 511 -5.24 -26.08 21.25
C GLU A 511 -5.71 -25.60 22.63
N ASN A 512 -5.64 -26.44 23.63
CA ASN A 512 -6.00 -26.09 24.99
C ASN A 512 -5.17 -24.94 25.55
N GLU A 513 -3.86 -24.88 25.27
CA GLU A 513 -3.01 -23.79 25.70
C GLU A 513 -3.46 -22.45 25.07
N VAL A 514 -3.87 -22.45 23.79
CA VAL A 514 -4.40 -21.25 23.12
C VAL A 514 -5.71 -20.82 23.76
N ILE A 515 -6.65 -21.74 23.97
CA ILE A 515 -7.97 -21.45 24.58
C ILE A 515 -7.81 -20.94 26.00
N GLU A 516 -7.02 -21.61 26.84
CA GLU A 516 -6.81 -21.22 28.24
C GLU A 516 -6.07 -19.87 28.37
N ALA A 517 -5.10 -19.60 27.49
CA ALA A 517 -4.46 -18.29 27.44
C ALA A 517 -5.47 -17.19 27.07
N SER A 518 -6.34 -17.46 26.09
CA SER A 518 -7.38 -16.53 25.65
C SER A 518 -8.40 -16.24 26.76
N ARG A 519 -8.77 -17.24 27.57
CA ARG A 519 -9.72 -17.09 28.70
C ARG A 519 -9.23 -16.13 29.78
N LYS A 520 -7.93 -15.94 29.91
CA LYS A 520 -7.36 -15.01 30.89
C LYS A 520 -7.52 -13.56 30.48
N LEU A 521 -7.68 -13.31 29.18
CA LEU A 521 -7.68 -11.97 28.58
C LEU A 521 -9.04 -11.58 28.00
N LEU A 522 -9.91 -12.56 27.71
CA LEU A 522 -11.17 -12.34 27.00
C LEU A 522 -12.38 -12.80 27.83
N THR A 523 -13.50 -12.08 27.66
CA THR A 523 -14.80 -12.52 28.17
C THR A 523 -15.22 -13.83 27.49
N GLY A 524 -15.87 -14.72 28.21
CA GLY A 524 -16.16 -16.10 27.79
C GLY A 524 -16.72 -16.27 26.38
N TYR A 525 -17.65 -15.39 25.94
CA TYR A 525 -18.23 -15.47 24.60
C TYR A 525 -17.27 -15.07 23.47
N LYS A 526 -16.14 -14.40 23.78
CA LYS A 526 -15.07 -14.04 22.85
C LYS A 526 -13.99 -15.11 22.72
N VAL A 527 -13.95 -16.06 23.66
CA VAL A 527 -12.93 -17.12 23.65
C VAL A 527 -13.16 -18.05 22.46
N PRO A 528 -12.12 -18.40 21.68
CA PRO A 528 -12.27 -19.35 20.59
C PRO A 528 -12.84 -20.69 21.06
N ARG A 529 -13.86 -21.17 20.38
CA ARG A 529 -14.42 -22.51 20.63
C ARG A 529 -13.59 -23.59 19.93
N GLU A 530 -13.00 -23.26 18.79
CA GLU A 530 -12.14 -24.14 18.02
C GLU A 530 -10.84 -23.43 17.65
N VAL A 531 -9.73 -24.20 17.69
CA VAL A 531 -8.43 -23.75 17.24
C VAL A 531 -7.91 -24.73 16.19
N VAL A 532 -7.57 -24.22 15.01
CA VAL A 532 -7.03 -25.03 13.92
C VAL A 532 -5.59 -24.60 13.65
N PHE A 533 -4.67 -25.56 13.70
CA PHE A 533 -3.29 -25.28 13.34
C PHE A 533 -3.06 -25.39 11.83
N ARG A 534 -2.27 -24.46 11.30
CA ARG A 534 -1.86 -24.38 9.90
C ARG A 534 -0.36 -24.15 9.80
N ASP A 535 0.23 -24.56 8.68
CA ASP A 535 1.63 -24.26 8.36
C ASP A 535 1.79 -22.81 7.93
N GLU A 536 0.77 -22.27 7.24
CA GLU A 536 0.68 -20.86 6.84
C GLU A 536 -0.79 -20.41 6.78
N LEU A 537 -1.01 -19.08 6.89
CA LEU A 537 -2.32 -18.48 6.68
C LEU A 537 -2.40 -17.85 5.28
N PRO A 538 -3.59 -17.85 4.64
CA PRO A 538 -3.80 -17.19 3.37
C PRO A 538 -3.60 -15.69 3.52
N LYS A 539 -2.77 -15.09 2.64
CA LYS A 539 -2.41 -13.68 2.67
C LYS A 539 -2.66 -13.01 1.33
N SER A 540 -3.00 -11.75 1.39
CA SER A 540 -2.96 -10.88 0.22
C SER A 540 -1.51 -10.66 -0.24
N ASN A 541 -1.34 -10.05 -1.41
CA ASN A 541 0.00 -9.74 -1.94
C ASN A 541 0.75 -8.68 -1.13
N VAL A 542 0.02 -7.90 -0.33
CA VAL A 542 0.60 -6.95 0.62
C VAL A 542 0.82 -7.57 2.02
N GLY A 543 0.59 -8.88 2.17
CA GLY A 543 0.86 -9.62 3.42
C GLY A 543 -0.29 -9.60 4.43
N LYS A 544 -1.48 -9.07 4.09
CA LYS A 544 -2.65 -9.07 4.96
C LYS A 544 -3.31 -10.44 4.98
N ILE A 545 -3.63 -10.98 6.17
CA ILE A 545 -4.37 -12.24 6.33
C ILE A 545 -5.77 -12.09 5.71
N LEU A 546 -6.14 -13.04 4.86
CA LEU A 546 -7.44 -13.07 4.18
C LEU A 546 -8.39 -13.97 4.97
N ARG A 547 -9.08 -13.41 5.98
CA ARG A 547 -9.98 -14.15 6.88
C ARG A 547 -11.05 -14.94 6.14
N ARG A 548 -11.55 -14.44 5.02
CA ARG A 548 -12.53 -15.14 4.16
C ARG A 548 -12.04 -16.47 3.59
N LEU A 549 -10.72 -16.65 3.50
CA LEU A 549 -10.09 -17.85 2.96
C LEU A 549 -9.58 -18.81 4.07
N LEU A 550 -9.78 -18.47 5.33
CA LEU A 550 -9.48 -19.35 6.45
C LEU A 550 -10.50 -20.52 6.44
N SER A 551 -10.06 -21.76 6.30
CA SER A 551 -10.89 -22.97 6.23
C SER A 551 -10.27 -24.14 6.97
#